data_712a312a835ded8659f7907f959b3ee0
#
_entry.id   712a312a835ded8659f7907f959b3ee0
#
_cell.length_a   1.000
_cell.length_b   1.000
_cell.length_c   1.000
_cell.angle_alpha   90.00
_cell.angle_beta   90.00
_cell.angle_gamma   90.00
#
_symmetry.space_group_name_H-M   'P 1'
#
loop_
_entity.id
_entity.type
_entity.pdbx_description
1 polymer ?
#
loop_
_entity_poly.entity_id
_entity_poly.type
_entity_poly.pdbx_seq_one_letter_code
_entity_poly.pdbx_strand_id
1 'polypeptide(L)'
;MHVCVLGAAAGGGFPQWNSNSEACRRARAGDPNARPATQASIAVSADGESWFVVNAAPDLREQINNNPPLHPHAGLRSSPIAGVILTNGDVDAIAGLLHLRERTPFTVYAHPRIL
;
A
#
# COMPACT_ATOMS: atom_id res chain seq x y z
N MET A 1 -12.51 3.92 15.07
CA MET A 1 -11.35 3.48 14.28
C MET A 1 -11.69 3.55 12.79
N HIS A 2 -10.75 4.02 12.00
CA HIS A 2 -10.88 4.11 10.55
C HIS A 2 -9.98 3.07 9.88
N VAL A 3 -10.49 2.40 8.86
CA VAL A 3 -9.74 1.42 8.08
C VAL A 3 -9.91 1.72 6.59
N CYS A 4 -8.79 1.81 5.87
CA CYS A 4 -8.78 1.89 4.41
C CYS A 4 -8.13 0.64 3.84
N VAL A 5 -8.82 -0.06 2.95
CA VAL A 5 -8.20 -1.13 2.17
C VAL A 5 -7.47 -0.49 0.99
N LEU A 6 -6.15 -0.59 0.98
CA LEU A 6 -5.31 0.01 -0.06
C LEU A 6 -5.15 -0.91 -1.27
N GLY A 7 -5.11 -2.20 -1.01
CA GLY A 7 -5.02 -3.22 -2.04
C GLY A 7 -5.40 -4.58 -1.48
N ALA A 8 -5.79 -5.49 -2.35
CA ALA A 8 -6.31 -6.80 -1.93
C ALA A 8 -5.77 -7.97 -2.79
N ALA A 9 -4.83 -7.71 -3.69
CA ALA A 9 -4.23 -8.76 -4.51
C ALA A 9 -3.05 -9.42 -3.80
N ALA A 10 -2.75 -10.64 -4.20
CA ALA A 10 -1.53 -11.33 -3.80
C ALA A 10 -0.29 -10.64 -4.37
N GLY A 11 0.90 -11.11 -3.98
CA GLY A 11 2.17 -10.57 -4.49
C GLY A 11 2.21 -10.52 -6.01
N GLY A 12 2.63 -9.36 -6.54
CA GLY A 12 2.63 -9.06 -7.96
C GLY A 12 1.39 -8.31 -8.45
N GLY A 13 0.33 -8.25 -7.65
CA GLY A 13 -0.91 -7.54 -8.01
C GLY A 13 -1.81 -8.33 -8.96
N PHE A 14 -2.92 -7.71 -9.36
CA PHE A 14 -3.81 -8.26 -10.37
C PHE A 14 -4.13 -7.17 -11.40
N PRO A 15 -3.94 -7.38 -12.72
CA PRO A 15 -3.38 -8.59 -13.33
C PRO A 15 -1.91 -8.80 -12.97
N GLN A 16 -1.50 -10.06 -12.86
CA GLN A 16 -0.11 -10.41 -12.62
C GLN A 16 0.73 -10.06 -13.85
N TRP A 17 1.87 -9.40 -13.69
CA TRP A 17 2.67 -8.86 -14.79
C TRP A 17 3.10 -9.90 -15.82
N ASN A 18 3.33 -11.13 -15.39
CA ASN A 18 3.83 -12.22 -16.23
C ASN A 18 2.78 -13.31 -16.46
N SER A 19 1.51 -13.07 -16.19
CA SER A 19 0.44 -14.05 -16.38
C SER A 19 -0.41 -13.72 -17.60
N ASN A 20 -0.66 -14.73 -18.41
CA ASN A 20 -1.59 -14.66 -19.52
C ASN A 20 -2.84 -15.52 -19.27
N SER A 21 -3.20 -15.68 -18.00
CA SER A 21 -4.46 -16.36 -17.63
C SER A 21 -5.66 -15.61 -18.17
N GLU A 22 -6.78 -16.29 -18.29
CA GLU A 22 -8.01 -15.67 -18.78
C GLU A 22 -8.38 -14.43 -17.96
N ALA A 23 -8.33 -14.52 -16.62
CA ALA A 23 -8.64 -13.40 -15.75
C ALA A 23 -7.71 -12.21 -15.97
N CYS A 24 -6.40 -12.45 -16.10
CA CYS A 24 -5.43 -11.40 -16.35
C CYS A 24 -5.60 -10.73 -17.70
N ARG A 25 -5.91 -11.52 -18.72
CA ARG A 25 -6.22 -10.98 -20.06
C ARG A 25 -7.47 -10.08 -20.02
N ARG A 26 -8.51 -10.53 -19.33
CA ARG A 26 -9.75 -9.76 -19.17
C ARG A 26 -9.51 -8.45 -18.42
N ALA A 27 -8.71 -8.48 -17.36
CA ALA A 27 -8.36 -7.28 -16.61
C ALA A 27 -7.62 -6.26 -17.48
N ARG A 28 -6.64 -6.71 -18.28
CA ARG A 28 -5.90 -5.82 -19.21
C ARG A 28 -6.78 -5.26 -20.31
N ALA A 29 -7.82 -5.99 -20.70
CA ALA A 29 -8.77 -5.55 -21.72
C ALA A 29 -9.84 -4.59 -21.16
N GLY A 30 -9.84 -4.30 -19.86
CA GLY A 30 -10.80 -3.41 -19.25
C GLY A 30 -12.15 -4.05 -18.94
N ASP A 31 -12.23 -5.38 -18.83
CA ASP A 31 -13.46 -6.08 -18.47
C ASP A 31 -13.94 -5.63 -17.08
N PRO A 32 -15.16 -5.09 -16.96
CA PRO A 32 -15.67 -4.61 -15.67
C PRO A 32 -15.85 -5.72 -14.63
N ASN A 33 -15.86 -6.99 -15.04
CA ASN A 33 -15.95 -8.13 -14.14
C ASN A 33 -14.58 -8.68 -13.71
N ALA A 34 -13.49 -8.10 -14.23
CA ALA A 34 -12.12 -8.46 -13.88
C ALA A 34 -11.36 -7.18 -13.50
N ARG A 35 -11.63 -6.66 -12.31
CA ARG A 35 -11.05 -5.38 -11.84
C ARG A 35 -9.61 -5.55 -11.39
N PRO A 36 -8.69 -4.72 -11.89
CA PRO A 36 -7.33 -4.69 -11.36
C PRO A 36 -7.31 -4.38 -9.87
N ALA A 37 -6.32 -4.94 -9.18
CA ALA A 37 -6.10 -4.68 -7.76
C ALA A 37 -4.61 -4.59 -7.47
N THR A 38 -4.22 -3.67 -6.60
CA THR A 38 -2.88 -3.57 -6.07
C THR A 38 -2.65 -4.59 -4.97
N GLN A 39 -1.41 -4.78 -4.56
CA GLN A 39 -1.01 -5.79 -3.59
C GLN A 39 -1.57 -5.48 -2.19
N ALA A 40 -1.85 -6.53 -1.43
CA ALA A 40 -2.56 -6.44 -0.16
C ALA A 40 -1.89 -5.49 0.84
N SER A 41 -2.64 -4.50 1.28
CA SER A 41 -2.25 -3.56 2.33
C SER A 41 -3.49 -2.87 2.87
N ILE A 42 -3.44 -2.46 4.13
CA ILE A 42 -4.47 -1.62 4.74
C ILE A 42 -3.82 -0.45 5.46
N ALA A 43 -4.58 0.62 5.62
CA ALA A 43 -4.21 1.72 6.51
C ALA A 43 -5.24 1.83 7.63
N VAL A 44 -4.79 2.06 8.84
CA VAL A 44 -5.63 2.19 10.03
C VAL A 44 -5.34 3.49 10.75
N SER A 45 -6.38 4.07 11.35
CA SER A 45 -6.26 5.29 12.14
C SER A 45 -7.25 5.28 13.29
N ALA A 46 -6.84 5.78 14.45
CA ALA A 46 -7.73 5.96 15.59
C ALA A 46 -8.57 7.24 15.44
N ASP A 47 -8.00 8.30 14.87
CA ASP A 47 -8.59 9.64 14.84
C ASP A 47 -8.94 10.12 13.41
N GLY A 48 -8.57 9.38 12.39
CA GLY A 48 -8.77 9.77 10.99
C GLY A 48 -7.73 10.74 10.45
N GLU A 49 -6.73 11.13 11.24
CA GLU A 49 -5.70 12.10 10.87
C GLU A 49 -4.30 11.48 10.82
N SER A 50 -3.98 10.66 11.82
CA SER A 50 -2.70 9.95 11.92
C SER A 50 -2.91 8.50 11.54
N TRP A 51 -2.17 8.02 10.54
CA TRP A 51 -2.39 6.71 9.94
C TRP A 51 -1.19 5.79 10.11
N PHE A 52 -1.49 4.50 10.20
CA PHE A 52 -0.49 3.43 10.19
C PHE A 52 -0.80 2.51 9.01
N VAL A 53 0.20 2.24 8.19
CA VAL A 53 0.08 1.33 7.05
C VAL A 53 0.56 -0.05 7.47
N VAL A 54 -0.26 -1.06 7.24
CA VAL A 54 0.12 -2.46 7.49
C VAL A 54 0.62 -3.06 6.19
N ASN A 55 1.90 -3.34 6.17
CA ASN A 55 2.72 -3.72 5.01
C ASN A 55 2.83 -2.62 3.96
N ALA A 56 4.06 -2.35 3.58
CA ALA A 56 4.40 -1.38 2.54
C ALA A 56 4.56 -2.12 1.21
N ALA A 57 3.47 -2.25 0.48
CA ALA A 57 3.48 -2.91 -0.84
C ALA A 57 4.30 -2.10 -1.86
N PRO A 58 4.83 -2.75 -2.90
CA PRO A 58 5.48 -2.02 -4.02
C PRO A 58 4.58 -0.95 -4.64
N ASP A 59 3.27 -1.13 -4.53
CA ASP A 59 2.26 -0.19 -5.05
C ASP A 59 1.97 0.99 -4.11
N LEU A 60 2.70 1.14 -3.02
CA LEU A 60 2.36 2.10 -1.95
C LEU A 60 2.15 3.52 -2.47
N ARG A 61 2.99 3.99 -3.38
CA ARG A 61 2.86 5.33 -3.96
C ARG A 61 1.51 5.51 -4.65
N GLU A 62 1.10 4.54 -5.47
CA GLU A 62 -0.19 4.55 -6.14
C GLU A 62 -1.33 4.46 -5.13
N GLN A 63 -1.18 3.60 -4.13
CA GLN A 63 -2.18 3.42 -3.06
C GLN A 63 -2.40 4.70 -2.28
N ILE A 64 -1.34 5.44 -1.95
CA ILE A 64 -1.45 6.74 -1.29
C ILE A 64 -2.19 7.74 -2.18
N ASN A 65 -1.81 7.83 -3.44
CA ASN A 65 -2.42 8.79 -4.36
C ASN A 65 -3.90 8.51 -4.62
N ASN A 66 -4.30 7.25 -4.55
CA ASN A 66 -5.70 6.85 -4.75
C ASN A 66 -6.56 6.94 -3.49
N ASN A 67 -5.99 7.28 -2.34
CA ASN A 67 -6.71 7.33 -1.07
C ASN A 67 -6.52 8.68 -0.38
N PRO A 68 -7.46 9.62 -0.58
CA PRO A 68 -7.37 10.99 -0.05
C PRO A 68 -7.03 11.11 1.44
N PRO A 69 -7.48 10.22 2.35
CA PRO A 69 -7.08 10.31 3.75
C PRO A 69 -5.56 10.21 3.99
N LEU A 70 -4.82 9.64 3.02
CA LEU A 70 -3.37 9.50 3.11
C LEU A 70 -2.61 10.64 2.40
N HIS A 71 -3.33 11.59 1.81
CA HIS A 71 -2.70 12.73 1.16
C HIS A 71 -2.11 13.71 2.19
N PRO A 72 -1.10 14.51 1.80
CA PRO A 72 -0.58 15.57 2.66
C PRO A 72 -1.69 16.56 3.03
N HIS A 73 -1.77 16.93 4.31
CA HIS A 73 -2.79 17.85 4.80
C HIS A 73 -2.20 19.13 5.37
N ALA A 74 -0.88 19.23 5.53
CA ALA A 74 -0.24 20.37 6.19
C ALA A 74 1.02 20.79 5.42
N GLY A 75 1.11 22.09 5.09
CA GLY A 75 2.27 22.67 4.44
C GLY A 75 2.52 22.14 3.02
N LEU A 76 3.69 22.48 2.51
CA LEU A 76 4.10 22.10 1.16
C LEU A 76 4.48 20.62 1.07
N ARG A 77 5.10 20.08 2.12
CA ARG A 77 5.49 18.68 2.22
C ARG A 77 5.13 18.13 3.58
N SER A 78 4.32 17.08 3.60
CA SER A 78 3.91 16.39 4.81
C SER A 78 3.35 15.02 4.47
N SER A 79 3.13 14.19 5.49
CA SER A 79 2.43 12.93 5.35
C SER A 79 1.65 12.62 6.63
N PRO A 80 0.41 12.15 6.53
CA PRO A 80 -0.35 11.70 7.68
C PRO A 80 0.08 10.30 8.14
N ILE A 81 1.00 9.65 7.43
CA ILE A 81 1.49 8.31 7.79
C ILE A 81 2.50 8.43 8.92
N ALA A 82 2.10 8.01 10.12
CA ALA A 82 2.93 8.03 11.31
C ALA A 82 3.83 6.81 11.44
N GLY A 83 3.40 5.68 10.86
CA GLY A 83 4.18 4.46 10.95
C GLY A 83 3.76 3.39 9.94
N VAL A 84 4.63 2.42 9.78
CA VAL A 84 4.42 1.23 8.97
C VAL A 84 4.61 0.00 9.85
N ILE A 85 3.66 -0.90 9.81
CA ILE A 85 3.68 -2.15 10.58
C ILE A 85 3.94 -3.29 9.58
N LEU A 86 5.04 -4.02 9.77
CA LEU A 86 5.42 -5.12 8.88
C LEU A 86 5.03 -6.45 9.51
N THR A 87 4.27 -7.26 8.78
CA THR A 87 3.87 -8.60 9.23
C THR A 87 4.87 -9.67 8.81
N ASN A 88 5.65 -9.42 7.76
CA ASN A 88 6.68 -10.32 7.25
C ASN A 88 7.74 -9.52 6.46
N GLY A 89 8.78 -10.22 5.98
CA GLY A 89 9.88 -9.61 5.23
C GLY A 89 9.81 -9.83 3.72
N ASP A 90 8.69 -10.25 3.17
CA ASP A 90 8.53 -10.47 1.75
C ASP A 90 8.51 -9.16 0.96
N VAL A 91 8.83 -9.23 -0.32
CA VAL A 91 8.90 -8.05 -1.20
C VAL A 91 7.59 -7.27 -1.20
N ASP A 92 6.46 -7.96 -1.25
CA ASP A 92 5.13 -7.32 -1.24
C ASP A 92 4.76 -6.67 0.10
N ALA A 93 5.51 -6.95 1.17
CA ALA A 93 5.31 -6.32 2.47
C ALA A 93 6.30 -5.19 2.77
N ILE A 94 7.50 -5.18 2.19
CA ILE A 94 8.56 -4.25 2.57
C ILE A 94 9.03 -3.31 1.45
N ALA A 95 8.87 -3.68 0.18
CA ALA A 95 9.48 -2.93 -0.92
C ALA A 95 8.96 -1.50 -1.04
N GLY A 96 7.72 -1.24 -0.61
CA GLY A 96 7.14 0.11 -0.62
C GLY A 96 7.86 1.10 0.30
N LEU A 97 8.61 0.62 1.30
CA LEU A 97 9.41 1.48 2.16
C LEU A 97 10.42 2.31 1.37
N LEU A 98 10.92 1.80 0.25
CA LEU A 98 11.87 2.51 -0.61
C LEU A 98 11.24 3.76 -1.26
N HIS A 99 9.93 3.82 -1.35
CA HIS A 99 9.20 4.97 -1.90
C HIS A 99 8.95 6.07 -0.88
N LEU A 100 9.23 5.83 0.42
CA LEU A 100 9.07 6.80 1.50
C LEU A 100 10.41 7.49 1.84
N ARG A 101 11.18 7.82 0.84
CA ARG A 101 12.56 8.31 0.95
C ARG A 101 12.69 9.84 1.08
N GLU A 102 11.58 10.56 1.06
CA GLU A 102 11.57 12.03 0.98
C GLU A 102 11.78 12.71 2.34
N ARG A 103 12.33 11.99 3.32
CA ARG A 103 12.67 12.49 4.67
C ARG A 103 11.49 12.97 5.51
N THR A 104 10.28 12.55 5.19
CA THR A 104 9.13 12.72 6.08
C THR A 104 9.20 11.64 7.15
N PRO A 105 9.30 12.00 8.45
CA PRO A 105 9.51 11.01 9.51
C PRO A 105 8.35 10.04 9.64
N PHE A 106 8.66 8.78 9.82
CA PHE A 106 7.71 7.74 10.21
C PHE A 106 8.46 6.63 10.96
N THR A 107 7.72 5.81 11.70
CA THR A 107 8.29 4.72 12.49
C THR A 107 7.96 3.38 11.85
N VAL A 108 8.93 2.47 11.81
CA VAL A 108 8.71 1.09 11.34
C VAL A 108 8.58 0.17 12.56
N TYR A 109 7.49 -0.56 12.60
CA TYR A 109 7.18 -1.55 13.63
C TYR A 109 7.25 -2.94 13.01
N ALA A 110 8.11 -3.79 13.51
CA ALA A 110 8.26 -5.14 13.00
C ALA A 110 8.87 -6.07 14.06
N HIS A 111 8.72 -7.37 13.84
CA HIS A 111 9.42 -8.35 14.66
C HIS A 111 10.94 -8.18 14.46
N PRO A 112 11.78 -8.38 15.51
CA PRO A 112 13.23 -8.18 15.41
C PRO A 112 13.92 -8.94 14.26
N ARG A 113 13.37 -10.08 13.86
CA ARG A 113 13.91 -10.85 12.74
C ARG A 113 13.71 -10.19 11.37
N ILE A 114 12.80 -9.22 11.28
CA ILE A 114 12.53 -8.49 10.02
C ILE A 114 13.37 -7.21 9.97
N LEU A 115 13.59 -6.61 11.11
CA LEU A 115 14.44 -5.43 11.24
C LEU A 115 15.91 -5.85 11.13
#